data_841f4fb3b9731a188267ee9410caa166
#
_entry.id   841f4fb3b9731a188267ee9410caa166
#
_cell.length_a   1.000
_cell.length_b   1.000
_cell.length_c   1.000
_cell.angle_alpha   90.00
_cell.angle_beta   90.00
_cell.angle_gamma   90.00
#
_symmetry.space_group_name_H-M   'P 1'
#
loop_
_entity.id
_entity.type
_entity.pdbx_description
1 polymer ?
#
loop_
_entity_poly.entity_id
_entity_poly.type
_entity_poly.pdbx_seq_one_letter_code
_entity_poly.pdbx_strand_id
1 'polypeptide(L)'
;MKKIVLAQGVYERRKEVISAVRHAAKMKGWDVVLPGRDYVGMAKVAKHMPDYQQRIEEFRKLSRAMRDNTVNGLSLLEQLENDKILVIYDGGPCDLYAYANVDERLDKRWFSRFLIEASEQIGYDAVFQLLSYVNMNREDQHETISFEEIKRIETTTAELWDESKLNFTQINAGSYARDLKILLTKLDELLN
;
A
#
# COMPACT_ATOMS: atom_id res chain seq x y z
N MET A 1 0.60 -19.24 -5.34
CA MET A 1 0.09 -18.00 -4.70
C MET A 1 0.83 -16.79 -5.24
N LYS A 2 0.13 -15.66 -5.47
CA LYS A 2 0.69 -14.36 -5.85
C LYS A 2 0.32 -13.30 -4.82
N LYS A 3 1.21 -12.34 -4.57
CA LYS A 3 1.06 -11.28 -3.56
C LYS A 3 1.30 -9.92 -4.19
N ILE A 4 0.29 -9.05 -4.20
CA ILE A 4 0.42 -7.70 -4.72
C ILE A 4 0.10 -6.65 -3.67
N VAL A 5 0.75 -5.51 -3.77
CA VAL A 5 0.40 -4.30 -3.01
C VAL A 5 -0.23 -3.28 -3.94
N LEU A 6 -1.35 -2.76 -3.54
CA LEU A 6 -1.87 -1.51 -4.09
C LEU A 6 -1.39 -0.40 -3.17
N ALA A 7 -0.22 0.14 -3.49
CA ALA A 7 0.42 1.20 -2.73
C ALA A 7 -0.42 2.48 -2.78
N GLN A 8 -0.52 3.14 -1.65
CA GLN A 8 -1.48 4.20 -1.48
C GLN A 8 -0.92 5.56 -1.86
N GLY A 9 -1.67 6.26 -2.73
CA GLY A 9 -1.86 7.68 -2.61
C GLY A 9 -3.14 7.98 -1.82
N VAL A 10 -3.44 9.22 -1.54
CA VAL A 10 -4.75 9.64 -0.99
C VAL A 10 -5.80 9.50 -2.10
N TYR A 11 -6.53 8.41 -2.10
CA TYR A 11 -7.15 7.88 -3.30
C TYR A 11 -8.66 7.74 -3.13
N GLU A 12 -9.42 8.59 -3.82
CA GLU A 12 -10.89 8.60 -3.73
C GLU A 12 -11.54 7.29 -4.22
N ARG A 13 -10.93 6.62 -5.21
CA ARG A 13 -11.50 5.44 -5.88
C ARG A 13 -10.88 4.11 -5.49
N ARG A 14 -10.27 4.05 -4.32
CA ARG A 14 -9.59 2.87 -3.80
C ARG A 14 -10.45 1.61 -3.80
N LYS A 15 -11.68 1.72 -3.33
CA LYS A 15 -12.63 0.59 -3.31
C LYS A 15 -12.97 0.09 -4.71
N GLU A 16 -13.08 1.01 -5.67
CA GLU A 16 -13.34 0.69 -7.07
C GLU A 16 -12.17 -0.07 -7.71
N VAL A 17 -10.92 0.37 -7.44
CA VAL A 17 -9.72 -0.31 -7.93
C VAL A 17 -9.59 -1.71 -7.35
N ILE A 18 -9.71 -1.85 -6.03
CA ILE A 18 -9.68 -3.17 -5.38
C ILE A 18 -10.76 -4.08 -5.97
N SER A 19 -11.97 -3.56 -6.18
CA SER A 19 -13.08 -4.31 -6.78
C SER A 19 -12.76 -4.74 -8.21
N ALA A 20 -12.19 -3.85 -9.03
CA ALA A 20 -11.81 -4.16 -10.41
C ALA A 20 -10.70 -5.22 -10.48
N VAL A 21 -9.65 -5.08 -9.66
CA VAL A 21 -8.55 -6.06 -9.55
C VAL A 21 -9.07 -7.42 -9.11
N ARG A 22 -9.94 -7.43 -8.08
CA ARG A 22 -10.57 -8.66 -7.60
C ARG A 22 -11.42 -9.33 -8.68
N HIS A 23 -12.20 -8.54 -9.42
CA HIS A 23 -13.04 -9.07 -10.50
C HIS A 23 -12.17 -9.68 -11.61
N ALA A 24 -11.15 -8.96 -12.08
CA ALA A 24 -10.24 -9.43 -13.11
C ALA A 24 -9.53 -10.75 -12.74
N ALA A 25 -9.06 -10.85 -11.49
CA ALA A 25 -8.44 -12.08 -10.99
C ALA A 25 -9.42 -13.26 -10.95
N LYS A 26 -10.64 -13.02 -10.46
CA LYS A 26 -11.69 -14.06 -10.43
C LYS A 26 -12.08 -14.56 -11.82
N MET A 27 -12.11 -13.69 -12.82
CA MET A 27 -12.40 -14.09 -14.21
C MET A 27 -11.32 -15.03 -14.78
N LYS A 28 -10.12 -15.04 -14.21
CA LYS A 28 -9.02 -15.96 -14.54
C LYS A 28 -8.96 -17.20 -13.64
N GLY A 29 -9.94 -17.38 -12.77
CA GLY A 29 -10.03 -18.52 -11.86
C GLY A 29 -9.10 -18.41 -10.63
N TRP A 30 -8.70 -17.20 -10.26
CA TRP A 30 -7.93 -16.95 -9.04
C TRP A 30 -8.87 -16.70 -7.85
N ASP A 31 -8.60 -17.35 -6.73
CA ASP A 31 -9.17 -16.97 -5.45
C ASP A 31 -8.50 -15.71 -4.92
N VAL A 32 -9.30 -14.78 -4.39
CA VAL A 32 -8.78 -13.49 -3.94
C VAL A 32 -8.95 -13.33 -2.45
N VAL A 33 -7.84 -13.11 -1.78
CA VAL A 33 -7.76 -12.81 -0.35
C VAL A 33 -7.42 -11.34 -0.16
N LEU A 34 -8.23 -10.66 0.63
CA LEU A 34 -8.00 -9.28 1.08
C LEU A 34 -7.71 -9.33 2.58
N PRO A 35 -6.45 -9.26 3.01
CA PRO A 35 -6.14 -9.15 4.42
C PRO A 35 -6.72 -7.83 4.93
N GLY A 36 -7.79 -7.89 5.71
CA GLY A 36 -8.47 -6.69 6.20
C GLY A 36 -7.56 -5.88 7.11
N ARG A 37 -7.25 -4.63 6.72
CA ARG A 37 -6.39 -3.77 7.55
C ARG A 37 -6.59 -2.30 7.24
N ASP A 38 -6.75 -1.53 8.30
CA ASP A 38 -6.73 -0.07 8.26
C ASP A 38 -5.37 0.46 8.76
N TYR A 39 -4.33 0.29 7.97
CA TYR A 39 -3.01 0.87 8.28
C TYR A 39 -3.01 2.39 8.25
N VAL A 40 -3.85 2.97 7.40
CA VAL A 40 -3.98 4.42 7.28
C VAL A 40 -4.59 5.00 8.54
N GLY A 41 -5.63 4.37 9.09
CA GLY A 41 -6.21 4.76 10.38
C GLY A 41 -5.19 4.67 11.51
N MET A 42 -4.40 3.61 11.56
CA MET A 42 -3.32 3.45 12.55
C MET A 42 -2.24 4.52 12.40
N ALA A 43 -1.82 4.82 11.18
CA ALA A 43 -0.84 5.89 10.92
C ALA A 43 -1.37 7.27 11.32
N LYS A 44 -2.65 7.55 11.05
CA LYS A 44 -3.31 8.78 11.48
C LYS A 44 -3.30 8.93 13.00
N VAL A 45 -3.61 7.86 13.74
CA VAL A 45 -3.54 7.88 15.22
C VAL A 45 -2.12 8.18 15.69
N ALA A 46 -1.12 7.52 15.11
CA ALA A 46 0.28 7.76 15.46
C ALA A 46 0.73 9.19 15.14
N LYS A 47 0.26 9.77 14.03
CA LYS A 47 0.56 11.16 13.63
C LYS A 47 0.10 12.19 14.68
N HIS A 48 -1.02 11.94 15.35
CA HIS A 48 -1.61 12.87 16.33
C HIS A 48 -1.02 12.74 17.73
N MET A 49 -0.08 11.82 17.98
CA MET A 49 0.60 11.75 19.26
C MET A 49 1.52 12.97 19.48
N PRO A 50 1.38 13.67 20.58
CA PRO A 50 2.12 14.92 20.81
C PRO A 50 3.61 14.69 21.07
N ASP A 51 3.96 13.56 21.70
CA ASP A 51 5.35 13.21 22.01
C ASP A 51 6.00 12.47 20.84
N TYR A 52 7.14 13.00 20.38
CA TYR A 52 7.88 12.43 19.25
C TYR A 52 8.45 11.03 19.55
N GLN A 53 8.98 10.81 20.76
CA GLN A 53 9.54 9.52 21.14
C GLN A 53 8.43 8.47 21.26
N GLN A 54 7.31 8.84 21.86
CA GLN A 54 6.14 7.98 21.94
C GLN A 54 5.61 7.62 20.54
N ARG A 55 5.59 8.57 19.62
CA ARG A 55 5.21 8.35 18.22
C ARG A 55 6.12 7.31 17.55
N ILE A 56 7.44 7.44 17.71
CA ILE A 56 8.41 6.47 17.17
C ILE A 56 8.18 5.08 17.74
N GLU A 57 7.98 4.96 19.04
CA GLU A 57 7.75 3.66 19.69
C GLU A 57 6.48 2.98 19.21
N GLU A 58 5.38 3.71 19.15
CA GLU A 58 4.12 3.19 18.63
C GLU A 58 4.23 2.79 17.16
N PHE A 59 4.96 3.56 16.36
CA PHE A 59 5.24 3.23 14.97
C PHE A 59 6.01 1.93 14.82
N ARG A 60 7.03 1.72 15.67
CA ARG A 60 7.80 0.48 15.72
C ARG A 60 6.93 -0.72 16.11
N LYS A 61 6.06 -0.56 17.11
CA LYS A 61 5.11 -1.61 17.53
C LYS A 61 4.16 -1.98 16.40
N LEU A 62 3.55 -0.96 15.77
CA LEU A 62 2.62 -1.15 14.65
C LEU A 62 3.29 -1.85 13.47
N SER A 63 4.49 -1.41 13.08
CA SER A 63 5.24 -2.00 11.97
C SER A 63 5.61 -3.46 12.22
N ARG A 64 6.02 -3.80 13.45
CA ARG A 64 6.30 -5.19 13.84
C ARG A 64 5.03 -6.04 13.83
N ALA A 65 3.95 -5.58 14.47
CA ALA A 65 2.69 -6.29 14.51
C ALA A 65 2.13 -6.52 13.10
N MET A 66 2.31 -5.55 12.21
CA MET A 66 1.93 -5.64 10.81
C MET A 66 2.70 -6.76 10.08
N ARG A 67 4.03 -6.77 10.23
CA ARG A 67 4.88 -7.80 9.65
C ARG A 67 4.49 -9.19 10.17
N ASP A 68 4.43 -9.35 11.48
CA ASP A 68 4.21 -10.65 12.12
C ASP A 68 2.82 -11.21 11.75
N ASN A 69 1.79 -10.37 11.76
CA ASN A 69 0.46 -10.77 11.32
C ASN A 69 0.41 -11.13 9.83
N THR A 70 1.17 -10.42 8.98
CA THR A 70 1.23 -10.72 7.55
C THR A 70 1.91 -12.04 7.30
N VAL A 71 3.07 -12.28 7.93
CA VAL A 71 3.81 -13.56 7.83
C VAL A 71 2.96 -14.72 8.32
N ASN A 72 2.32 -14.58 9.49
CA ASN A 72 1.45 -15.62 10.03
C ASN A 72 0.25 -15.91 9.12
N GLY A 73 -0.38 -14.85 8.57
CA GLY A 73 -1.48 -15.01 7.63
C GLY A 73 -1.08 -15.71 6.33
N LEU A 74 0.11 -15.41 5.80
CA LEU A 74 0.66 -16.08 4.62
C LEU A 74 0.95 -17.55 4.89
N SER A 75 1.55 -17.88 6.02
CA SER A 75 1.80 -19.27 6.43
C SER A 75 0.53 -20.12 6.48
N LEU A 76 -0.60 -19.53 6.87
CA LEU A 76 -1.89 -20.21 6.83
C LEU A 76 -2.40 -20.41 5.39
N LEU A 77 -2.21 -19.42 4.52
CA LEU A 77 -2.62 -19.52 3.12
C LEU A 77 -1.78 -20.53 2.33
N GLU A 78 -0.49 -20.65 2.66
CA GLU A 78 0.43 -21.62 2.04
C GLU A 78 0.04 -23.09 2.36
N GLN A 79 -0.74 -23.32 3.42
CA GLN A 79 -1.26 -24.65 3.75
C GLN A 79 -2.49 -25.04 2.91
N LEU A 80 -3.06 -24.11 2.13
CA LEU A 80 -4.14 -24.40 1.23
C LEU A 80 -3.61 -25.08 -0.04
N GLU A 81 -4.26 -26.16 -0.49
CA GLU A 81 -3.90 -26.89 -1.72
C GLU A 81 -4.30 -26.14 -3.00
N ASN A 82 -4.38 -24.82 -2.96
CA ASN A 82 -4.76 -23.99 -4.11
C ASN A 82 -3.61 -23.09 -4.54
N ASP A 83 -3.03 -23.38 -5.71
CA ASP A 83 -1.93 -22.59 -6.27
C ASP A 83 -2.38 -21.23 -6.84
N LYS A 84 -3.67 -21.06 -7.14
CA LYS A 84 -4.25 -19.85 -7.72
C LYS A 84 -4.86 -18.94 -6.67
N ILE A 85 -4.07 -18.51 -5.70
CA ILE A 85 -4.47 -17.53 -4.70
C ILE A 85 -3.77 -16.19 -4.99
N LEU A 86 -4.56 -15.13 -5.15
CA LEU A 86 -4.08 -13.76 -5.21
C LEU A 86 -4.36 -13.06 -3.89
N VAL A 87 -3.30 -12.65 -3.19
CA VAL A 87 -3.39 -11.81 -1.98
C VAL A 87 -3.20 -10.35 -2.39
N ILE A 88 -4.19 -9.52 -2.11
CA ILE A 88 -4.15 -8.08 -2.42
C ILE A 88 -4.00 -7.32 -1.11
N TYR A 89 -2.85 -6.72 -0.92
CA TYR A 89 -2.59 -5.81 0.20
C TYR A 89 -3.00 -4.39 -0.18
N ASP A 90 -3.83 -3.82 0.64
CA ASP A 90 -4.28 -2.46 0.52
C ASP A 90 -3.33 -1.52 1.28
N GLY A 91 -2.24 -1.17 0.63
CA GLY A 91 -1.06 -0.57 1.22
C GLY A 91 -0.10 -1.58 1.84
N GLY A 92 1.10 -1.15 2.10
CA GLY A 92 2.16 -1.94 2.69
C GLY A 92 3.00 -1.17 3.69
N PRO A 93 4.13 -1.74 4.15
CA PRO A 93 4.99 -1.09 5.14
C PRO A 93 5.47 0.31 4.74
N CYS A 94 5.82 0.50 3.46
CA CYS A 94 6.30 1.79 2.97
C CYS A 94 5.21 2.86 2.98
N ASP A 95 3.96 2.48 2.70
CA ASP A 95 2.82 3.38 2.78
C ASP A 95 2.59 3.87 4.22
N LEU A 96 2.70 2.95 5.18
CA LEU A 96 2.54 3.29 6.59
C LEU A 96 3.52 4.38 7.02
N TYR A 97 4.79 4.27 6.62
CA TYR A 97 5.79 5.28 6.91
C TYR A 97 5.47 6.63 6.24
N ALA A 98 5.11 6.62 4.95
CA ALA A 98 4.83 7.83 4.20
C ALA A 98 3.69 8.63 4.85
N TYR A 99 2.63 7.97 5.29
CA TYR A 99 1.54 8.61 6.03
C TYR A 99 1.96 9.18 7.38
N ALA A 100 2.82 8.50 8.11
CA ALA A 100 3.22 8.96 9.44
C ALA A 100 4.29 10.04 9.41
N ASN A 101 5.07 10.09 8.33
CA ASN A 101 6.16 11.06 8.19
C ASN A 101 5.77 12.29 7.35
N VAL A 102 4.48 12.62 7.27
CA VAL A 102 4.01 13.80 6.53
C VAL A 102 4.66 15.09 7.03
N ASP A 103 5.01 15.16 8.31
CA ASP A 103 5.69 16.30 8.94
C ASP A 103 7.23 16.21 8.89
N GLU A 104 7.80 15.23 8.19
CA GLU A 104 9.25 15.02 7.98
C GLU A 104 10.08 14.84 9.25
N ARG A 105 9.45 14.52 10.39
CA ARG A 105 10.14 14.38 11.68
C ARG A 105 10.68 12.98 11.97
N LEU A 106 10.27 11.96 11.20
CA LEU A 106 10.75 10.59 11.40
C LEU A 106 12.08 10.39 10.68
N ASP A 107 13.04 9.76 11.35
CA ASP A 107 14.32 9.43 10.72
C ASP A 107 14.13 8.43 9.56
N LYS A 108 14.22 8.96 8.33
CA LYS A 108 14.02 8.20 7.10
C LYS A 108 14.97 6.98 7.03
N ARG A 109 16.23 7.13 7.44
CA ARG A 109 17.25 6.08 7.25
C ARG A 109 16.96 4.83 8.08
N TRP A 110 16.52 5.03 9.31
CA TRP A 110 16.24 3.88 10.19
C TRP A 110 14.96 3.16 9.79
N PHE A 111 13.92 3.93 9.48
CA PHE A 111 12.63 3.37 9.09
C PHE A 111 12.66 2.74 7.70
N SER A 112 13.31 3.36 6.72
CA SER A 112 13.36 2.81 5.36
C SER A 112 13.97 1.42 5.35
N ARG A 113 15.10 1.23 6.02
CA ARG A 113 15.75 -0.08 6.10
C ARG A 113 14.83 -1.15 6.69
N PHE A 114 14.20 -0.86 7.83
CA PHE A 114 13.29 -1.80 8.47
C PHE A 114 12.08 -2.15 7.58
N LEU A 115 11.51 -1.14 6.91
CA LEU A 115 10.33 -1.32 6.07
C LEU A 115 10.67 -2.07 4.77
N ILE A 116 11.83 -1.82 4.20
CA ILE A 116 12.34 -2.54 3.04
C ILE A 116 12.56 -4.01 3.42
N GLU A 117 13.27 -4.28 4.51
CA GLU A 117 13.51 -5.64 5.00
C GLU A 117 12.18 -6.38 5.28
N ALA A 118 11.19 -5.72 5.88
CA ALA A 118 9.86 -6.30 6.11
C ALA A 118 9.13 -6.60 4.78
N SER A 119 9.24 -5.73 3.81
CA SER A 119 8.63 -5.91 2.48
C SER A 119 9.29 -7.06 1.71
N GLU A 120 10.61 -7.18 1.79
CA GLU A 120 11.37 -8.28 1.20
C GLU A 120 11.03 -9.62 1.86
N GLN A 121 10.89 -9.68 3.19
CA GLN A 121 10.49 -10.89 3.91
C GLN A 121 9.08 -11.37 3.53
N ILE A 122 8.15 -10.45 3.30
CA ILE A 122 6.80 -10.80 2.81
C ILE A 122 6.86 -11.32 1.38
N GLY A 123 7.80 -10.81 0.57
CA GLY A 123 8.04 -11.23 -0.80
C GLY A 123 6.86 -10.90 -1.72
N TYR A 124 6.57 -9.62 -1.91
CA TYR A 124 5.54 -9.20 -2.86
C TYR A 124 5.97 -9.47 -4.31
N ASP A 125 5.08 -10.01 -5.11
CA ASP A 125 5.32 -10.26 -6.54
C ASP A 125 5.24 -8.97 -7.37
N ALA A 126 4.41 -8.02 -6.96
CA ALA A 126 4.32 -6.70 -7.56
C ALA A 126 3.75 -5.65 -6.61
N VAL A 127 4.17 -4.41 -6.81
CA VAL A 127 3.65 -3.23 -6.11
C VAL A 127 3.18 -2.22 -7.16
N PHE A 128 1.92 -1.81 -7.07
CA PHE A 128 1.33 -0.85 -7.97
C PHE A 128 0.91 0.40 -7.21
N GLN A 129 1.43 1.55 -7.60
CA GLN A 129 0.99 2.84 -7.09
C GLN A 129 0.24 3.61 -8.17
N LEU A 130 -1.03 3.91 -7.90
CA LEU A 130 -1.80 4.83 -8.73
C LEU A 130 -1.74 6.21 -8.09
N LEU A 131 -1.41 7.24 -8.87
CA LEU A 131 -1.37 8.60 -8.36
C LEU A 131 -2.77 9.17 -8.19
N SER A 132 -2.93 10.02 -7.17
CA SER A 132 -4.20 10.68 -6.89
C SER A 132 -4.51 11.73 -7.94
N TYR A 133 -5.71 11.63 -8.48
CA TYR A 133 -6.30 12.74 -9.25
C TYR A 133 -7.14 13.56 -8.29
N VAL A 134 -6.49 14.41 -7.53
CA VAL A 134 -7.21 15.35 -6.67
C VAL A 134 -7.81 16.44 -7.55
N ASN A 135 -9.10 16.37 -7.80
CA ASN A 135 -9.84 17.51 -8.30
C ASN A 135 -9.88 18.57 -7.19
N MET A 136 -9.06 19.60 -7.32
CA MET A 136 -8.89 20.68 -6.34
C MET A 136 -10.19 21.46 -6.02
N ASN A 137 -11.30 21.15 -6.67
CA ASN A 137 -12.58 21.87 -6.57
C ASN A 137 -13.63 21.16 -5.72
N ARG A 138 -13.31 20.11 -4.96
CA ARG A 138 -14.29 19.45 -4.11
C ARG A 138 -14.22 19.94 -2.68
N GLU A 139 -15.20 20.76 -2.33
CA GLU A 139 -15.51 21.22 -0.98
C GLU A 139 -15.98 20.11 -0.02
N ASP A 140 -16.16 18.88 -0.51
CA ASP A 140 -16.78 17.75 0.23
C ASP A 140 -15.77 16.79 0.88
N GLN A 141 -14.49 17.14 0.98
CA GLN A 141 -13.52 16.23 1.59
C GLN A 141 -13.56 16.33 3.11
N HIS A 142 -14.15 15.33 3.75
CA HIS A 142 -14.12 15.11 5.20
C HIS A 142 -12.72 14.85 5.78
N GLU A 143 -11.66 14.92 4.98
CA GLU A 143 -10.29 14.73 5.43
C GLU A 143 -9.43 15.96 5.13
N THR A 144 -8.97 16.59 6.18
CA THR A 144 -8.09 17.76 6.21
C THR A 144 -6.65 17.43 5.80
N ILE A 145 -6.44 16.78 4.65
CA ILE A 145 -5.09 16.57 4.11
C ILE A 145 -4.89 17.55 2.96
N SER A 146 -3.88 18.40 3.05
CA SER A 146 -3.56 19.35 2.01
C SER A 146 -3.01 18.68 0.74
N PHE A 147 -3.08 19.38 -0.39
CA PHE A 147 -2.52 18.87 -1.65
C PHE A 147 -1.00 18.62 -1.54
N GLU A 148 -0.29 19.46 -0.84
CA GLU A 148 1.13 19.29 -0.58
C GLU A 148 1.43 18.04 0.25
N GLU A 149 0.61 17.76 1.26
CA GLU A 149 0.73 16.54 2.06
C GLU A 149 0.45 15.29 1.22
N ILE A 150 -0.57 15.32 0.37
CA ILE A 150 -0.87 14.22 -0.56
C ILE A 150 0.32 13.95 -1.47
N LYS A 151 0.85 14.99 -2.10
CA LYS A 151 2.00 14.87 -2.99
C LYS A 151 3.24 14.33 -2.26
N ARG A 152 3.43 14.75 -1.02
CA ARG A 152 4.53 14.27 -0.17
C ARG A 152 4.39 12.79 0.15
N ILE A 153 3.19 12.36 0.54
CA ILE A 153 2.88 10.94 0.78
C ILE A 153 3.16 10.12 -0.48
N GLU A 154 2.66 10.54 -1.63
CA GLU A 154 2.86 9.82 -2.90
C GLU A 154 4.33 9.72 -3.29
N THR A 155 5.07 10.81 -3.16
CA THR A 155 6.51 10.84 -3.48
C THR A 155 7.30 9.95 -2.52
N THR A 156 7.08 10.08 -1.21
CA THR A 156 7.77 9.25 -0.20
C THR A 156 7.44 7.77 -0.36
N THR A 157 6.20 7.44 -0.66
CA THR A 157 5.78 6.06 -0.93
C THR A 157 6.52 5.51 -2.15
N ALA A 158 6.58 6.28 -3.26
CA ALA A 158 7.27 5.86 -4.47
C ALA A 158 8.78 5.64 -4.22
N GLU A 159 9.44 6.58 -3.56
CA GLU A 159 10.86 6.47 -3.24
C GLU A 159 11.19 5.21 -2.44
N LEU A 160 10.39 4.90 -1.41
CA LEU A 160 10.62 3.74 -0.56
C LEU A 160 10.36 2.41 -1.30
N TRP A 161 9.34 2.34 -2.14
CA TRP A 161 9.08 1.16 -2.93
C TRP A 161 10.14 0.95 -4.02
N ASP A 162 10.65 2.02 -4.62
CA ASP A 162 11.75 1.95 -5.59
C ASP A 162 13.06 1.48 -4.93
N GLU A 163 13.37 2.01 -3.73
CA GLU A 163 14.52 1.56 -2.91
C GLU A 163 14.44 0.09 -2.52
N SER A 164 13.23 -0.48 -2.41
CA SER A 164 13.04 -1.90 -2.01
C SER A 164 13.44 -2.92 -3.07
N LYS A 165 13.71 -2.49 -4.30
CA LYS A 165 14.03 -3.34 -5.46
C LYS A 165 12.97 -4.40 -5.80
N LEU A 166 11.78 -4.28 -5.26
CA LEU A 166 10.64 -5.09 -5.65
C LEU A 166 10.11 -4.64 -7.01
N ASN A 167 9.29 -5.46 -7.64
CA ASN A 167 8.62 -5.12 -8.89
C ASN A 167 7.61 -3.98 -8.68
N PHE A 168 8.12 -2.76 -8.58
CA PHE A 168 7.34 -1.55 -8.36
C PHE A 168 6.96 -0.87 -9.67
N THR A 169 5.71 -0.46 -9.79
CA THR A 169 5.21 0.30 -10.93
C THR A 169 4.35 1.46 -10.44
N GLN A 170 4.82 2.67 -10.70
CA GLN A 170 4.00 3.87 -10.56
C GLN A 170 3.19 4.10 -11.84
N ILE A 171 1.90 4.29 -11.71
CA ILE A 171 0.96 4.46 -12.83
C ILE A 171 0.41 5.88 -12.81
N ASN A 172 0.66 6.62 -13.92
CA ASN A 172 0.19 7.99 -14.10
C ASN A 172 -0.04 8.26 -15.60
N ALA A 173 -1.18 7.83 -16.11
CA ALA A 173 -1.55 8.04 -17.52
C ALA A 173 -2.49 9.24 -17.73
N GLY A 174 -2.66 10.08 -16.70
CA GLY A 174 -3.43 11.33 -16.75
C GLY A 174 -4.94 11.16 -16.60
N SER A 175 -5.43 9.94 -16.40
CA SER A 175 -6.85 9.71 -16.05
C SER A 175 -7.05 8.36 -15.38
N TYR A 176 -8.03 8.31 -14.47
CA TYR A 176 -8.41 7.08 -13.77
C TYR A 176 -8.65 5.87 -14.69
N ALA A 177 -9.41 6.08 -15.77
CA ALA A 177 -9.74 4.99 -16.69
C ALA A 177 -8.51 4.41 -17.40
N ARG A 178 -7.53 5.27 -17.77
CA ARG A 178 -6.27 4.83 -18.37
C ARG A 178 -5.39 4.13 -17.36
N ASP A 179 -5.30 4.66 -16.15
CA ASP A 179 -4.51 4.05 -15.08
C ASP A 179 -5.05 2.70 -14.68
N LEU A 180 -6.35 2.56 -14.51
CA LEU A 180 -6.99 1.29 -14.23
C LEU A 180 -6.73 0.28 -15.36
N LYS A 181 -6.79 0.70 -16.62
CA LYS A 181 -6.48 -0.17 -17.75
C LYS A 181 -5.04 -0.67 -17.70
N ILE A 182 -4.06 0.22 -17.41
CA ILE A 182 -2.65 -0.16 -17.28
C ILE A 182 -2.46 -1.14 -16.14
N LEU A 183 -3.05 -0.86 -14.97
CA LEU A 183 -3.01 -1.75 -13.81
C LEU A 183 -3.53 -3.16 -14.16
N LEU A 184 -4.71 -3.22 -14.79
CA LEU A 184 -5.32 -4.50 -15.15
C LEU A 184 -4.51 -5.26 -16.21
N THR A 185 -3.86 -4.57 -17.14
CA THR A 185 -2.93 -5.20 -18.11
C THR A 185 -1.73 -5.81 -17.39
N LYS A 186 -1.10 -5.07 -16.47
CA LYS A 186 0.03 -5.60 -15.70
C LYS A 186 -0.35 -6.74 -14.75
N LEU A 187 -1.55 -6.67 -14.17
CA LEU A 187 -2.10 -7.78 -13.41
C LEU A 187 -2.32 -9.02 -14.29
N ASP A 188 -2.80 -8.83 -15.51
CA ASP A 188 -2.99 -9.90 -16.49
C ASP A 188 -1.67 -10.61 -16.80
N GLU A 189 -0.61 -9.86 -17.04
CA GLU A 189 0.75 -10.37 -17.26
C GLU A 189 1.28 -11.15 -16.03
N LEU A 190 0.98 -10.70 -14.82
CA LEU A 190 1.41 -11.34 -13.59
C LEU A 190 0.68 -12.68 -13.31
N LEU A 191 -0.60 -12.77 -13.71
CA LEU A 191 -1.47 -13.91 -13.41
C LEU A 191 -1.51 -14.99 -14.52
N ASN A 192 -0.85 -14.77 -15.65
CA ASN A 192 -0.66 -15.76 -16.71
C ASN A 192 0.58 -16.61 -16.44
#